data_acd03fbb8642643ae093d92661b89062
#
_entry.id   acd03fbb8642643ae093d92661b89062
#
_cell.length_a   1.000
_cell.length_b   1.000
_cell.length_c   1.000
_cell.angle_alpha   90.00
_cell.angle_beta   90.00
_cell.angle_gamma   90.00
#
_symmetry.space_group_name_H-M   'P 1'
#
loop_
_entity.id
_entity.type
_entity.pdbx_description
1 polymer ?
#
loop_
_entity_poly.entity_id
_entity_poly.type
_entity_poly.pdbx_seq_one_letter_code
_entity_poly.pdbx_strand_id
1 'polypeptide(L)'
;MKRFVWCICLLLVVLLGCQRPAESGKTEEERKVLACIDDSVEAMSVHAPEIIKKALASATDSLTYYEYYIRKAKYFCLSATPDSMYPILDQTISYCKLQPATERRNSLLAYAYNCKAIAYHNYRKNPDEVIRLYKDATTLLANSDAKDQMPKVCANLGDAYIFKSQLPEAAACYRRALFLVDSLGLPSSEN
;
A
#
# COMPACT_ATOMS: atom_id res chain seq x y z
N MET A 1 -31.91 -32.72 35.20
CA MET A 1 -31.86 -32.51 33.71
C MET A 1 -31.81 -31.04 33.28
N LYS A 2 -32.35 -30.06 34.00
CA LYS A 2 -32.35 -28.63 33.59
C LYS A 2 -30.98 -27.92 33.67
N ARG A 3 -30.02 -28.41 34.49
CA ARG A 3 -28.67 -27.76 34.61
C ARG A 3 -27.71 -28.16 33.48
N PHE A 4 -27.92 -29.28 32.79
CA PHE A 4 -27.07 -29.74 31.69
C PHE A 4 -27.33 -29.00 30.37
N VAL A 5 -28.56 -28.55 30.17
CA VAL A 5 -28.94 -27.79 28.96
C VAL A 5 -28.32 -26.37 28.95
N TRP A 6 -28.17 -25.73 30.12
CA TRP A 6 -27.55 -24.42 30.24
C TRP A 6 -26.04 -24.41 29.93
N CYS A 7 -25.34 -25.48 30.30
CA CYS A 7 -23.89 -25.58 29.97
C CYS A 7 -23.65 -25.79 28.48
N ILE A 8 -24.53 -26.51 27.80
CA ILE A 8 -24.40 -26.73 26.33
C ILE A 8 -24.69 -25.44 25.55
N CYS A 9 -25.68 -24.65 25.96
CA CYS A 9 -25.96 -23.35 25.35
C CYS A 9 -24.83 -22.33 25.55
N LEU A 10 -24.18 -22.31 26.73
CA LEU A 10 -23.02 -21.45 27.00
C LEU A 10 -21.78 -21.86 26.20
N LEU A 11 -21.55 -23.15 25.98
CA LEU A 11 -20.45 -23.65 25.15
C LEU A 11 -20.69 -23.35 23.66
N LEU A 12 -21.92 -23.39 23.16
CA LEU A 12 -22.27 -23.03 21.80
C LEU A 12 -22.10 -21.53 21.51
N VAL A 13 -22.41 -20.67 22.48
CA VAL A 13 -22.21 -19.21 22.35
C VAL A 13 -20.71 -18.85 22.31
N VAL A 14 -19.85 -19.56 23.05
CA VAL A 14 -18.40 -19.35 23.02
C VAL A 14 -17.77 -19.83 21.72
N LEU A 15 -18.33 -20.85 21.06
CA LEU A 15 -17.82 -21.35 19.77
C LEU A 15 -18.28 -20.50 18.57
N LEU A 16 -19.37 -19.72 18.70
CA LEU A 16 -19.83 -18.78 17.68
C LEU A 16 -19.16 -17.40 17.76
N GLY A 17 -18.41 -17.12 18.85
CA GLY A 17 -17.79 -15.82 19.12
C GLY A 17 -16.40 -15.58 18.55
N CYS A 18 -15.78 -16.55 17.88
CA CYS A 18 -14.40 -16.45 17.35
C CYS A 18 -14.28 -16.84 15.88
N GLN A 19 -15.27 -16.57 15.06
CA GLN A 19 -15.00 -16.40 13.63
C GLN A 19 -14.39 -15.00 13.48
N ARG A 20 -13.05 -14.92 13.40
CA ARG A 20 -12.41 -13.77 12.78
C ARG A 20 -13.12 -13.54 11.46
N PRO A 21 -13.65 -12.32 11.18
CA PRO A 21 -14.17 -12.05 9.85
C PRO A 21 -13.07 -12.48 8.87
N ALA A 22 -13.40 -13.37 7.94
CA ALA A 22 -12.49 -13.77 6.89
C ALA A 22 -11.98 -12.45 6.28
N GLU A 23 -10.65 -12.29 6.18
CA GLU A 23 -10.07 -11.16 5.46
C GLU A 23 -10.66 -11.17 4.07
N SER A 24 -11.64 -10.29 3.81
CA SER A 24 -12.19 -10.18 2.48
C SER A 24 -11.13 -9.51 1.62
N GLY A 25 -10.45 -10.30 0.80
CA GLY A 25 -9.59 -9.79 -0.25
C GLY A 25 -10.38 -8.82 -1.14
N LYS A 26 -9.68 -8.02 -1.94
CA LYS A 26 -10.33 -7.14 -2.92
C LYS A 26 -11.23 -7.95 -3.87
N THR A 27 -12.43 -7.44 -4.10
CA THR A 27 -13.32 -7.98 -5.12
C THR A 27 -12.73 -7.75 -6.52
N GLU A 28 -13.21 -8.48 -7.51
CA GLU A 28 -12.79 -8.28 -8.90
C GLU A 28 -13.15 -6.88 -9.41
N GLU A 29 -14.28 -6.33 -8.97
CA GLU A 29 -14.70 -4.98 -9.31
C GLU A 29 -13.76 -3.93 -8.70
N GLU A 30 -13.40 -4.06 -7.43
CA GLU A 30 -12.42 -3.17 -6.78
C GLU A 30 -11.06 -3.20 -7.48
N ARG A 31 -10.59 -4.37 -7.94
CA ARG A 31 -9.34 -4.49 -8.71
C ARG A 31 -9.42 -3.75 -10.05
N LYS A 32 -10.53 -3.88 -10.78
CA LYS A 32 -10.75 -3.17 -12.04
C LYS A 32 -10.79 -1.66 -11.84
N VAL A 33 -11.48 -1.19 -10.80
CA VAL A 33 -11.53 0.24 -10.47
C VAL A 33 -10.14 0.76 -10.12
N LEU A 34 -9.36 0.04 -9.31
CA LEU A 34 -7.98 0.41 -8.97
C LEU A 34 -7.08 0.47 -10.20
N ALA A 35 -7.15 -0.54 -11.08
CA ALA A 35 -6.39 -0.55 -12.33
C ALA A 35 -6.74 0.67 -13.21
N CYS A 36 -8.01 0.96 -13.40
CA CYS A 36 -8.47 2.13 -14.16
C CYS A 36 -7.94 3.45 -13.57
N ILE A 37 -7.92 3.58 -12.24
CA ILE A 37 -7.34 4.76 -11.57
C ILE A 37 -5.84 4.81 -11.83
N ASP A 38 -5.12 3.70 -11.60
CA ASP A 38 -3.66 3.65 -11.72
C ASP A 38 -3.22 3.96 -13.15
N ASP A 39 -3.86 3.38 -14.17
CA ASP A 39 -3.61 3.68 -15.59
C ASP A 39 -3.84 5.16 -15.92
N SER A 40 -4.95 5.74 -15.44
CA SER A 40 -5.28 7.13 -15.66
C SER A 40 -4.29 8.09 -15.00
N VAL A 41 -3.82 7.75 -13.81
CA VAL A 41 -2.85 8.54 -13.04
C VAL A 41 -1.46 8.44 -13.67
N GLU A 42 -1.04 7.25 -14.11
CA GLU A 42 0.27 7.06 -14.75
C GLU A 42 0.33 7.74 -16.12
N ALA A 43 -0.75 7.70 -16.88
CA ALA A 43 -0.89 8.44 -18.14
C ALA A 43 -1.04 9.96 -17.95
N MET A 44 -1.09 10.46 -16.72
CA MET A 44 -1.38 11.88 -16.40
C MET A 44 -2.64 12.39 -17.12
N SER A 45 -3.66 11.53 -17.23
CA SER A 45 -4.91 11.83 -17.91
C SER A 45 -5.62 13.02 -17.26
N VAL A 46 -6.12 13.95 -18.08
CA VAL A 46 -6.96 15.07 -17.60
C VAL A 46 -8.26 14.57 -16.94
N HIS A 47 -8.66 13.33 -17.18
CA HIS A 47 -9.83 12.69 -16.59
C HIS A 47 -9.53 11.99 -15.25
N ALA A 48 -8.24 11.81 -14.86
CA ALA A 48 -7.87 11.12 -13.64
C ALA A 48 -8.56 11.67 -12.38
N PRO A 49 -8.67 13.01 -12.17
CA PRO A 49 -9.38 13.53 -11.00
C PRO A 49 -10.85 13.12 -10.93
N GLU A 50 -11.55 13.10 -12.08
CA GLU A 50 -12.96 12.71 -12.13
C GLU A 50 -13.14 11.20 -11.94
N ILE A 51 -12.24 10.39 -12.50
CA ILE A 51 -12.22 8.92 -12.27
C ILE A 51 -12.03 8.62 -10.79
N ILE A 52 -11.05 9.25 -10.12
CA ILE A 52 -10.82 9.10 -8.69
C ILE A 52 -12.04 9.53 -7.89
N LYS A 53 -12.66 10.65 -8.24
CA LYS A 53 -13.86 11.16 -7.54
C LYS A 53 -15.02 10.16 -7.63
N LYS A 54 -15.27 9.57 -8.81
CA LYS A 54 -16.30 8.54 -9.00
C LYS A 54 -15.99 7.29 -8.18
N ALA A 55 -14.74 6.83 -8.19
CA ALA A 55 -14.30 5.69 -7.41
C ALA A 55 -14.50 5.92 -5.90
N LEU A 56 -14.14 7.09 -5.39
CA LEU A 56 -14.35 7.44 -3.98
C LEU A 56 -15.84 7.40 -3.59
N ALA A 57 -16.74 7.81 -4.49
CA ALA A 57 -18.18 7.76 -4.26
C ALA A 57 -18.75 6.33 -4.30
N SER A 58 -18.06 5.38 -4.95
CA SER A 58 -18.46 3.98 -5.04
C SER A 58 -17.83 3.08 -3.99
N ALA A 59 -16.94 3.60 -3.14
CA ALA A 59 -16.27 2.81 -2.12
C ALA A 59 -17.27 2.22 -1.11
N THR A 60 -17.18 0.90 -0.90
CA THR A 60 -18.10 0.13 -0.06
C THR A 60 -17.72 0.11 1.41
N ASP A 61 -16.44 0.33 1.72
CA ASP A 61 -15.88 0.38 3.06
C ASP A 61 -14.73 1.39 3.15
N SER A 62 -14.28 1.67 4.37
CA SER A 62 -13.23 2.66 4.61
C SER A 62 -11.87 2.24 4.04
N LEU A 63 -11.55 0.95 3.98
CA LEU A 63 -10.27 0.48 3.43
C LEU A 63 -10.23 0.70 1.93
N THR A 64 -11.31 0.31 1.22
CA THR A 64 -11.53 0.60 -0.21
C THR A 64 -11.45 2.10 -0.50
N TYR A 65 -12.11 2.92 0.35
CA TYR A 65 -12.05 4.37 0.22
C TYR A 65 -10.61 4.88 0.27
N TYR A 66 -9.80 4.46 1.25
CA TYR A 66 -8.42 4.91 1.37
C TYR A 66 -7.50 4.34 0.29
N GLU A 67 -7.79 3.17 -0.25
CA GLU A 67 -7.09 2.63 -1.42
C GLU A 67 -7.29 3.50 -2.67
N TYR A 68 -8.49 4.04 -2.88
CA TYR A 68 -8.76 4.99 -3.96
C TYR A 68 -8.20 6.38 -3.63
N TYR A 69 -8.34 6.81 -2.37
CA TYR A 69 -7.92 8.14 -1.93
C TYR A 69 -6.43 8.37 -2.06
N ILE A 70 -5.60 7.37 -1.76
CA ILE A 70 -4.15 7.49 -1.88
C ILE A 70 -3.68 7.69 -3.32
N ARG A 71 -4.44 7.24 -4.34
CA ARG A 71 -4.13 7.47 -5.76
C ARG A 71 -4.21 8.95 -6.14
N LYS A 72 -5.04 9.70 -5.42
CA LYS A 72 -5.06 11.16 -5.55
C LYS A 72 -3.73 11.80 -5.11
N ALA A 73 -3.09 11.25 -4.07
CA ALA A 73 -1.75 11.70 -3.68
C ALA A 73 -0.71 11.40 -4.76
N LYS A 74 -0.76 10.21 -5.39
CA LYS A 74 0.11 9.86 -6.53
C LYS A 74 -0.10 10.84 -7.70
N TYR A 75 -1.35 11.15 -8.04
CA TYR A 75 -1.66 12.14 -9.07
C TYR A 75 -1.04 13.51 -8.77
N PHE A 76 -1.17 14.01 -7.53
CA PHE A 76 -0.57 15.29 -7.13
C PHE A 76 0.96 15.24 -7.12
N CYS A 77 1.56 14.10 -6.80
CA CYS A 77 3.01 13.92 -6.90
C CYS A 77 3.49 14.08 -8.35
N LEU A 78 2.80 13.45 -9.29
CA LEU A 78 3.14 13.51 -10.71
C LEU A 78 2.84 14.88 -11.34
N SER A 79 1.80 15.57 -10.88
CA SER A 79 1.44 16.93 -11.34
C SER A 79 2.24 18.05 -10.66
N ALA A 80 3.31 17.72 -9.91
CA ALA A 80 4.18 18.67 -9.21
C ALA A 80 3.44 19.62 -8.24
N THR A 81 2.40 19.12 -7.57
CA THR A 81 1.64 19.83 -6.55
C THR A 81 1.77 19.16 -5.16
N PRO A 82 3.00 19.16 -4.57
CA PRO A 82 3.30 18.36 -3.38
C PRO A 82 2.49 18.75 -2.14
N ASP A 83 2.14 20.02 -1.98
CA ASP A 83 1.39 20.47 -0.80
C ASP A 83 0.00 19.83 -0.69
N SER A 84 -0.63 19.52 -1.84
CA SER A 84 -1.92 18.85 -1.89
C SER A 84 -1.84 17.35 -1.57
N MET A 85 -0.66 16.75 -1.69
CA MET A 85 -0.41 15.33 -1.49
C MET A 85 -0.21 14.97 -0.01
N TYR A 86 0.51 15.80 0.76
CA TYR A 86 0.89 15.45 2.14
C TYR A 86 -0.30 15.18 3.06
N PRO A 87 -1.40 15.96 3.07
CA PRO A 87 -2.56 15.69 3.90
C PRO A 87 -3.19 14.31 3.59
N ILE A 88 -3.22 13.91 2.32
CA ILE A 88 -3.78 12.62 1.89
C ILE A 88 -2.92 11.47 2.42
N LEU A 89 -1.59 11.59 2.29
CA LEU A 89 -0.64 10.60 2.80
C LEU A 89 -0.76 10.44 4.32
N ASP A 90 -0.77 11.56 5.05
CA ASP A 90 -0.84 11.55 6.51
C ASP A 90 -2.16 10.99 7.03
N GLN A 91 -3.30 11.32 6.39
CA GLN A 91 -4.61 10.75 6.70
C GLN A 91 -4.65 9.25 6.45
N THR A 92 -4.13 8.78 5.29
CA THR A 92 -4.11 7.36 4.95
C THR A 92 -3.21 6.57 5.91
N ILE A 93 -2.03 7.09 6.24
CA ILE A 93 -1.11 6.46 7.20
C ILE A 93 -1.76 6.38 8.59
N SER A 94 -2.38 7.46 9.05
CA SER A 94 -3.06 7.53 10.34
C SER A 94 -4.22 6.53 10.41
N TYR A 95 -5.04 6.46 9.36
CA TYR A 95 -6.11 5.46 9.26
C TYR A 95 -5.53 4.04 9.37
N CYS A 96 -4.54 3.69 8.55
CA CYS A 96 -3.96 2.34 8.56
C CYS A 96 -3.38 1.95 9.93
N LYS A 97 -2.76 2.88 10.64
CA LYS A 97 -2.17 2.60 11.96
C LYS A 97 -3.21 2.26 13.03
N LEU A 98 -4.44 2.70 12.85
CA LEU A 98 -5.56 2.42 13.75
C LEU A 98 -6.29 1.11 13.42
N GLN A 99 -6.01 0.51 12.25
CA GLN A 99 -6.66 -0.72 11.81
C GLN A 99 -5.86 -1.97 12.22
N PRO A 100 -6.52 -3.13 12.40
CA PRO A 100 -5.84 -4.41 12.58
C PRO A 100 -4.84 -4.68 11.45
N ALA A 101 -3.76 -5.39 11.76
CA ALA A 101 -2.73 -5.75 10.78
C ALA A 101 -3.24 -6.90 9.90
N THR A 102 -3.83 -6.57 8.77
CA THR A 102 -4.26 -7.49 7.71
C THR A 102 -3.34 -7.37 6.49
N GLU A 103 -3.32 -8.36 5.61
CA GLU A 103 -2.51 -8.31 4.37
C GLU A 103 -2.89 -7.09 3.52
N ARG A 104 -4.19 -6.86 3.32
CA ARG A 104 -4.71 -5.73 2.54
C ARG A 104 -4.36 -4.38 3.16
N ARG A 105 -4.51 -4.25 4.51
CA ARG A 105 -4.10 -3.04 5.24
C ARG A 105 -2.59 -2.80 5.13
N ASN A 106 -1.77 -3.85 5.22
CA ASN A 106 -0.32 -3.75 5.08
C ASN A 106 0.08 -3.27 3.68
N SER A 107 -0.60 -3.74 2.63
CA SER A 107 -0.44 -3.25 1.25
C SER A 107 -0.70 -1.76 1.15
N LEU A 108 -1.82 -1.29 1.70
CA LEU A 108 -2.19 0.13 1.66
C LEU A 108 -1.17 1.00 2.43
N LEU A 109 -0.75 0.57 3.63
CA LEU A 109 0.23 1.32 4.42
C LEU A 109 1.61 1.34 3.75
N ALA A 110 2.04 0.23 3.15
CA ALA A 110 3.28 0.16 2.38
C ALA A 110 3.24 1.10 1.17
N TYR A 111 2.13 1.11 0.44
CA TYR A 111 1.93 2.03 -0.67
C TYR A 111 1.99 3.50 -0.22
N ALA A 112 1.37 3.83 0.92
CA ALA A 112 1.41 5.19 1.47
C ALA A 112 2.83 5.60 1.89
N TYR A 113 3.60 4.71 2.51
CA TYR A 113 5.00 4.97 2.83
C TYR A 113 5.87 5.12 1.59
N ASN A 114 5.68 4.29 0.56
CA ASN A 114 6.38 4.44 -0.71
C ASN A 114 6.09 5.80 -1.37
N CYS A 115 4.83 6.21 -1.46
CA CYS A 115 4.45 7.52 -1.99
C CYS A 115 5.05 8.68 -1.17
N LYS A 116 5.05 8.56 0.16
CA LYS A 116 5.64 9.58 1.05
C LYS A 116 7.16 9.65 0.90
N ALA A 117 7.82 8.51 0.73
CA ALA A 117 9.25 8.46 0.47
C ALA A 117 9.62 9.13 -0.86
N ILE A 118 8.88 8.86 -1.94
CA ILE A 118 9.05 9.51 -3.25
C ILE A 118 8.87 11.03 -3.10
N ALA A 119 7.85 11.46 -2.39
CA ALA A 119 7.58 12.87 -2.13
C ALA A 119 8.72 13.56 -1.37
N TYR A 120 9.25 12.92 -0.34
CA TYR A 120 10.37 13.46 0.43
C TYR A 120 11.66 13.49 -0.37
N HIS A 121 11.91 12.45 -1.18
CA HIS A 121 13.05 12.40 -2.08
C HIS A 121 13.03 13.58 -3.07
N ASN A 122 11.91 13.82 -3.70
CA ASN A 122 11.78 14.83 -4.76
C ASN A 122 11.72 16.25 -4.22
N TYR A 123 11.02 16.49 -3.11
CA TYR A 123 10.66 17.84 -2.69
C TYR A 123 11.29 18.28 -1.36
N ARG A 124 11.44 17.40 -0.38
CA ARG A 124 11.97 17.77 0.95
C ARG A 124 13.43 17.39 1.17
N LYS A 125 13.99 16.54 0.32
CA LYS A 125 15.40 16.11 0.33
C LYS A 125 15.90 15.68 1.72
N ASN A 126 15.10 14.87 2.42
CA ASN A 126 15.46 14.25 3.69
C ASN A 126 15.80 12.75 3.47
N PRO A 127 17.05 12.42 3.13
CA PRO A 127 17.41 11.07 2.72
C PRO A 127 17.28 10.02 3.83
N ASP A 128 17.48 10.40 5.09
CA ASP A 128 17.34 9.45 6.21
C ASP A 128 15.88 9.03 6.41
N GLU A 129 14.97 9.98 6.33
CA GLU A 129 13.55 9.70 6.40
C GLU A 129 13.06 8.92 5.17
N VAL A 130 13.57 9.23 3.98
CA VAL A 130 13.29 8.48 2.74
C VAL A 130 13.69 7.02 2.90
N ILE A 131 14.92 6.75 3.35
CA ILE A 131 15.42 5.39 3.59
C ILE A 131 14.56 4.66 4.64
N ARG A 132 14.19 5.34 5.73
CA ARG A 132 13.34 4.77 6.77
C ARG A 132 11.97 4.36 6.20
N LEU A 133 11.31 5.24 5.46
CA LEU A 133 10.01 4.98 4.86
C LEU A 133 10.03 3.80 3.88
N TYR A 134 11.06 3.69 3.03
CA TYR A 134 11.19 2.54 2.12
C TYR A 134 11.46 1.23 2.87
N LYS A 135 12.26 1.24 3.95
CA LYS A 135 12.47 0.07 4.80
C LYS A 135 11.16 -0.39 5.47
N ASP A 136 10.40 0.55 6.01
CA ASP A 136 9.09 0.26 6.60
C ASP A 136 8.14 -0.32 5.55
N ALA A 137 8.12 0.25 4.34
CA ALA A 137 7.31 -0.27 3.24
C ALA A 137 7.71 -1.70 2.83
N THR A 138 9.01 -2.00 2.70
CA THR A 138 9.46 -3.38 2.37
C THR A 138 9.09 -4.38 3.45
N THR A 139 9.14 -3.99 4.73
CA THR A 139 8.73 -4.85 5.86
C THR A 139 7.24 -5.17 5.81
N LEU A 140 6.41 -4.18 5.50
CA LEU A 140 4.97 -4.36 5.38
C LEU A 140 4.60 -5.24 4.18
N LEU A 141 5.25 -5.04 3.03
CA LEU A 141 5.02 -5.81 1.81
C LEU A 141 5.33 -7.30 1.99
N ALA A 142 6.27 -7.67 2.84
CA ALA A 142 6.56 -9.08 3.14
C ALA A 142 5.35 -9.82 3.72
N ASN A 143 4.45 -9.10 4.41
CA ASN A 143 3.22 -9.62 5.03
C ASN A 143 1.98 -8.95 4.43
N SER A 144 1.90 -8.90 3.10
CA SER A 144 0.83 -8.22 2.36
C SER A 144 0.37 -9.05 1.16
N ASP A 145 -0.75 -8.65 0.57
CA ASP A 145 -1.30 -9.18 -0.69
C ASP A 145 -0.67 -8.54 -1.95
N ALA A 146 0.28 -7.59 -1.78
CA ALA A 146 0.94 -6.85 -2.85
C ALA A 146 2.47 -7.08 -2.86
N LYS A 147 2.91 -8.33 -2.70
CA LYS A 147 4.35 -8.68 -2.71
C LYS A 147 5.05 -8.36 -4.03
N ASP A 148 4.29 -8.32 -5.11
CA ASP A 148 4.73 -7.90 -6.45
C ASP A 148 5.27 -6.46 -6.50
N GLN A 149 4.92 -5.62 -5.53
CA GLN A 149 5.44 -4.26 -5.41
C GLN A 149 6.84 -4.19 -4.74
N MET A 150 7.29 -5.26 -4.08
CA MET A 150 8.57 -5.26 -3.36
C MET A 150 9.77 -4.93 -4.25
N PRO A 151 9.91 -5.47 -5.48
CA PRO A 151 11.05 -5.15 -6.35
C PRO A 151 11.17 -3.64 -6.58
N LYS A 152 10.06 -2.98 -6.90
CA LYS A 152 10.01 -1.54 -7.13
C LYS A 152 10.44 -0.74 -5.90
N VAL A 153 9.93 -1.09 -4.72
CA VAL A 153 10.30 -0.41 -3.47
C VAL A 153 11.75 -0.65 -3.11
N CYS A 154 12.29 -1.86 -3.37
CA CYS A 154 13.71 -2.15 -3.18
C CYS A 154 14.59 -1.32 -4.12
N ALA A 155 14.21 -1.15 -5.39
CA ALA A 155 14.93 -0.30 -6.33
C ALA A 155 14.93 1.17 -5.88
N ASN A 156 13.77 1.71 -5.49
CA ASN A 156 13.65 3.07 -4.96
C ASN A 156 14.51 3.28 -3.69
N LEU A 157 14.62 2.25 -2.83
CA LEU A 157 15.53 2.29 -1.67
C LEU A 157 16.99 2.34 -2.13
N GLY A 158 17.34 1.64 -3.20
CA GLY A 158 18.66 1.72 -3.83
C GLY A 158 18.98 3.14 -4.29
N ASP A 159 18.05 3.80 -4.97
CA ASP A 159 18.20 5.19 -5.41
C ASP A 159 18.43 6.14 -4.21
N ALA A 160 17.70 5.93 -3.11
CA ALA A 160 17.89 6.71 -1.88
C ALA A 160 19.29 6.52 -1.28
N TYR A 161 19.86 5.31 -1.36
CA TYR A 161 21.24 5.05 -0.94
C TYR A 161 22.27 5.66 -1.90
N ILE A 162 22.01 5.66 -3.23
CA ILE A 162 22.86 6.38 -4.19
C ILE A 162 22.92 7.86 -3.82
N PHE A 163 21.77 8.48 -3.52
CA PHE A 163 21.69 9.89 -3.12
C PHE A 163 22.55 10.20 -1.88
N LYS A 164 22.74 9.22 -0.98
CA LYS A 164 23.64 9.31 0.19
C LYS A 164 25.06 8.86 -0.10
N SER A 165 25.42 8.51 -1.33
CA SER A 165 26.72 7.94 -1.70
C SER A 165 27.03 6.62 -0.98
N GLN A 166 26.01 5.88 -0.52
CA GLN A 166 26.12 4.57 0.11
C GLN A 166 26.01 3.46 -0.95
N LEU A 167 27.06 3.34 -1.77
CA LEU A 167 27.06 2.46 -2.95
C LEU A 167 26.92 0.96 -2.63
N PRO A 168 27.53 0.40 -1.57
CA PRO A 168 27.35 -1.00 -1.22
C PRO A 168 25.90 -1.34 -0.87
N GLU A 169 25.22 -0.48 -0.11
CA GLU A 169 23.82 -0.64 0.29
C GLU A 169 22.90 -0.52 -0.93
N ALA A 170 23.16 0.45 -1.81
CA ALA A 170 22.43 0.59 -3.07
C ALA A 170 22.54 -0.67 -3.93
N ALA A 171 23.76 -1.19 -4.12
CA ALA A 171 23.98 -2.43 -4.87
C ALA A 171 23.26 -3.64 -4.26
N ALA A 172 23.20 -3.72 -2.93
CA ALA A 172 22.45 -4.76 -2.24
C ALA A 172 20.94 -4.67 -2.51
N CYS A 173 20.38 -3.43 -2.51
CA CYS A 173 18.97 -3.19 -2.80
C CYS A 173 18.62 -3.58 -4.24
N TYR A 174 19.42 -3.22 -5.23
CA TYR A 174 19.18 -3.58 -6.62
C TYR A 174 19.28 -5.09 -6.86
N ARG A 175 20.29 -5.77 -6.29
CA ARG A 175 20.36 -7.24 -6.35
C ARG A 175 19.14 -7.90 -5.76
N ARG A 176 18.63 -7.38 -4.62
CA ARG A 176 17.39 -7.87 -4.01
C ARG A 176 16.19 -7.63 -4.91
N ALA A 177 16.10 -6.47 -5.56
CA ALA A 177 15.01 -6.18 -6.49
C ALA A 177 14.99 -7.16 -7.66
N LEU A 178 16.14 -7.40 -8.30
CA LEU A 178 16.29 -8.38 -9.40
C LEU A 178 15.91 -9.79 -8.95
N PHE A 179 16.44 -10.25 -7.82
CA PHE A 179 16.08 -11.56 -7.25
C PHE A 179 14.58 -11.70 -7.02
N LEU A 180 13.91 -10.65 -6.56
CA LEU A 180 12.46 -10.66 -6.33
C LEU A 180 11.66 -10.69 -7.64
N VAL A 181 12.11 -10.00 -8.69
CA VAL A 181 11.50 -10.08 -10.04
C VAL A 181 11.51 -11.54 -10.51
N ASP A 182 12.68 -12.19 -10.45
CA ASP A 182 12.85 -13.58 -10.89
C ASP A 182 12.04 -14.54 -10.03
N SER A 183 12.10 -14.41 -8.70
CA SER A 183 11.44 -15.32 -7.76
C SER A 183 9.91 -15.22 -7.77
N LEU A 184 9.37 -14.07 -8.12
CA LEU A 184 7.93 -13.82 -8.24
C LEU A 184 7.41 -14.03 -9.66
N GLY A 185 8.28 -14.36 -10.62
CA GLY A 185 7.91 -14.55 -12.03
C GLY A 185 7.33 -13.28 -12.67
N LEU A 186 7.79 -12.11 -12.23
CA LEU A 186 7.32 -10.84 -12.76
C LEU A 186 7.99 -10.56 -14.12
N PRO A 187 7.28 -9.91 -15.06
CA PRO A 187 7.89 -9.51 -16.33
C PRO A 187 9.08 -8.58 -16.05
N SER A 188 10.24 -8.93 -16.60
CA SER A 188 11.36 -8.00 -16.65
C SER A 188 10.94 -6.82 -17.52
N SER A 189 11.13 -5.60 -17.01
CA SER A 189 10.96 -4.40 -17.84
C SER A 189 12.13 -4.33 -18.83
N GLU A 190 12.06 -5.13 -19.88
CA GLU A 190 12.84 -4.91 -21.09
C GLU A 190 12.15 -3.77 -21.87
N ASN A 191 12.60 -2.54 -21.64
CA ASN A 191 12.47 -1.40 -22.55
C ASN A 191 13.63 -0.43 -22.33
#